data_a66daf977074ddf799598f0a1e9c6dd1
#
_entry.id   a66daf977074ddf799598f0a1e9c6dd1
#
_cell.length_a   1.000
_cell.length_b   1.000
_cell.length_c   1.000
_cell.angle_alpha   90.00
_cell.angle_beta   90.00
_cell.angle_gamma   90.00
#
_symmetry.space_group_name_H-M   'P 1'
#
loop_
_entity.id
_entity.type
_entity.pdbx_description
1 polymer ?
#
loop_
_entity_poly.entity_id
_entity_poly.type
_entity_poly.pdbx_seq_one_letter_code
_entity_poly.pdbx_strand_id
1 'polypeptide(L)'
;MEPGLSLPMKFDKKYQTTAQHIELMRSRGLEIGDETFAAHWLEKSGYYRLTGYGLLFRKRCPKGELEDGFVKGTTFEDIVRIYEFDRHLRLLVLDAVERFEVAFRTCLNNTMASKYGSHWFIDRELWSDKLDEKSGKPYFDHAEFLDGVNKDKQTPFIKKYRATYDDPEFPPCWMLAETMTFGTWSRAYGMLVNNQDKKPVSDAFHLSVGEMVSWSQTINDLRNKCAHQSRIWDARYVSGPRKKGY
;
A
#
# COMPACT_ATOMS: atom_id res chain seq x y z
N MET A 1 -20.56 34.31 0.14
CA MET A 1 -21.31 33.38 1.00
C MET A 1 -20.37 32.19 1.29
N GLU A 2 -19.85 32.12 2.51
CA GLU A 2 -19.03 30.98 2.94
C GLU A 2 -19.91 29.72 2.99
N PRO A 3 -19.42 28.54 2.55
CA PRO A 3 -20.16 27.29 2.72
C PRO A 3 -20.26 27.01 4.21
N GLY A 4 -21.50 27.02 4.75
CA GLY A 4 -21.77 26.77 6.15
C GLY A 4 -21.16 25.45 6.59
N LEU A 5 -20.29 25.49 7.62
CA LEU A 5 -19.86 24.31 8.35
C LEU A 5 -21.09 23.61 8.92
N SER A 6 -21.47 22.47 8.34
CA SER A 6 -22.44 21.61 8.98
C SER A 6 -21.83 21.07 10.28
N LEU A 7 -22.50 21.29 11.40
CA LEU A 7 -22.09 20.71 12.67
C LEU A 7 -22.01 19.17 12.55
N PRO A 8 -21.02 18.53 13.15
CA PRO A 8 -20.91 17.08 13.10
C PRO A 8 -22.13 16.43 13.73
N MET A 9 -22.83 15.59 12.97
CA MET A 9 -23.99 14.85 13.45
C MET A 9 -23.55 13.70 14.37
N LYS A 10 -24.33 13.45 15.44
CA LYS A 10 -24.10 12.30 16.31
C LYS A 10 -24.34 11.00 15.53
N PHE A 11 -23.40 10.06 15.63
CA PHE A 11 -23.57 8.72 15.08
C PHE A 11 -24.61 7.95 15.90
N ASP A 12 -25.70 7.50 15.26
CA ASP A 12 -26.82 6.82 15.88
C ASP A 12 -27.22 5.49 15.19
N LYS A 13 -26.45 5.07 14.18
CA LYS A 13 -26.74 3.83 13.43
C LYS A 13 -26.56 2.60 14.32
N LYS A 14 -27.64 1.80 14.40
CA LYS A 14 -27.65 0.54 15.15
C LYS A 14 -27.06 -0.60 14.33
N TYR A 15 -26.57 -1.64 15.02
CA TYR A 15 -26.18 -2.89 14.40
C TYR A 15 -27.36 -3.49 13.61
N GLN A 16 -27.08 -4.05 12.45
CA GLN A 16 -28.04 -4.75 11.61
C GLN A 16 -27.59 -6.18 11.38
N THR A 17 -28.55 -7.12 11.42
CA THR A 17 -28.33 -8.52 11.10
C THR A 17 -28.15 -8.74 9.60
N THR A 18 -27.66 -9.90 9.20
CA THR A 18 -27.55 -10.30 7.78
C THR A 18 -28.89 -10.20 7.04
N ALA A 19 -29.96 -10.66 7.65
CA ALA A 19 -31.31 -10.56 7.06
C ALA A 19 -31.75 -9.10 6.86
N GLN A 20 -31.48 -8.23 7.83
CA GLN A 20 -31.79 -6.79 7.70
C GLN A 20 -30.96 -6.13 6.61
N HIS A 21 -29.70 -6.54 6.40
CA HIS A 21 -28.90 -6.06 5.30
C HIS A 21 -29.43 -6.51 3.94
N ILE A 22 -29.90 -7.75 3.82
CA ILE A 22 -30.54 -8.27 2.60
C ILE A 22 -31.78 -7.43 2.26
N GLU A 23 -32.66 -7.21 3.23
CA GLU A 23 -33.86 -6.38 3.02
C GLU A 23 -33.52 -4.93 2.66
N LEU A 24 -32.51 -4.36 3.30
CA LEU A 24 -32.03 -3.00 2.97
C LEU A 24 -31.50 -2.94 1.52
N MET A 25 -30.79 -3.95 1.05
CA MET A 25 -30.27 -3.99 -0.32
C MET A 25 -31.40 -4.16 -1.32
N ARG A 26 -32.40 -5.01 -1.03
CA ARG A 26 -33.64 -5.16 -1.83
C ARG A 26 -34.44 -3.86 -1.91
N SER A 27 -34.62 -3.18 -0.79
CA SER A 27 -35.35 -1.89 -0.77
C SER A 27 -34.67 -0.80 -1.62
N ARG A 28 -33.37 -0.96 -1.87
CA ARG A 28 -32.58 -0.09 -2.75
C ARG A 28 -32.56 -0.56 -4.21
N GLY A 29 -33.32 -1.58 -4.56
CA GLY A 29 -33.48 -2.09 -5.92
C GLY A 29 -32.41 -3.09 -6.35
N LEU A 30 -31.66 -3.71 -5.43
CA LEU A 30 -30.76 -4.81 -5.76
C LEU A 30 -31.57 -6.11 -5.89
N GLU A 31 -31.37 -6.81 -6.99
CA GLU A 31 -31.97 -8.14 -7.20
C GLU A 31 -31.18 -9.20 -6.45
N ILE A 32 -31.84 -9.94 -5.56
CA ILE A 32 -31.26 -11.04 -4.77
C ILE A 32 -32.09 -12.30 -5.03
N GLY A 33 -31.60 -13.12 -5.95
CA GLY A 33 -32.28 -14.35 -6.37
C GLY A 33 -32.06 -15.49 -5.41
N ASP A 34 -30.83 -15.67 -4.92
CA ASP A 34 -30.46 -16.67 -3.90
C ASP A 34 -30.10 -15.99 -2.58
N GLU A 35 -31.02 -16.05 -1.62
CA GLU A 35 -30.84 -15.44 -0.31
C GLU A 35 -29.80 -16.19 0.53
N THR A 36 -29.70 -17.51 0.37
CA THR A 36 -28.70 -18.33 1.07
C THR A 36 -27.28 -17.94 0.61
N PHE A 37 -27.11 -17.78 -0.69
CA PHE A 37 -25.86 -17.29 -1.27
C PHE A 37 -25.52 -15.88 -0.77
N ALA A 38 -26.48 -14.95 -0.76
CA ALA A 38 -26.28 -13.60 -0.27
C ALA A 38 -25.92 -13.57 1.22
N ALA A 39 -26.62 -14.34 2.04
CA ALA A 39 -26.37 -14.46 3.47
C ALA A 39 -24.93 -14.98 3.72
N HIS A 40 -24.52 -16.04 3.02
CA HIS A 40 -23.17 -16.60 3.15
C HIS A 40 -22.09 -15.55 2.87
N TRP A 41 -22.22 -14.79 1.79
CA TRP A 41 -21.24 -13.76 1.44
C TRP A 41 -21.24 -12.59 2.41
N LEU A 42 -22.41 -12.16 2.89
CA LEU A 42 -22.52 -11.10 3.89
C LEU A 42 -21.90 -11.49 5.23
N GLU A 43 -22.07 -12.75 5.66
CA GLU A 43 -21.46 -13.27 6.88
C GLU A 43 -19.94 -13.41 6.80
N LYS A 44 -19.40 -13.83 5.64
CA LYS A 44 -17.95 -14.08 5.46
C LYS A 44 -17.18 -12.84 5.07
N SER A 45 -17.74 -11.97 4.24
CA SER A 45 -17.04 -10.81 3.70
C SER A 45 -17.49 -9.48 4.32
N GLY A 46 -18.68 -9.46 4.94
CA GLY A 46 -19.25 -8.29 5.59
C GLY A 46 -19.96 -7.32 4.63
N TYR A 47 -21.08 -6.79 5.10
CA TYR A 47 -21.92 -5.84 4.37
C TYR A 47 -21.13 -4.61 3.88
N TYR A 48 -20.36 -3.99 4.77
CA TYR A 48 -19.62 -2.77 4.43
C TYR A 48 -18.59 -2.98 3.31
N ARG A 49 -17.90 -4.12 3.31
CA ARG A 49 -16.95 -4.50 2.26
C ARG A 49 -17.66 -4.69 0.93
N LEU A 50 -18.70 -5.52 0.87
CA LEU A 50 -19.40 -5.84 -0.38
C LEU A 50 -20.11 -4.62 -0.96
N THR A 51 -20.73 -3.77 -0.15
CA THR A 51 -21.36 -2.53 -0.64
C THR A 51 -20.36 -1.55 -1.21
N GLY A 52 -19.09 -1.59 -0.80
CA GLY A 52 -18.02 -0.83 -1.43
C GLY A 52 -17.81 -1.19 -2.91
N TYR A 53 -17.99 -2.46 -3.30
CA TYR A 53 -18.01 -2.90 -4.70
C TYR A 53 -19.33 -2.59 -5.37
N GLY A 54 -20.43 -2.61 -4.62
CA GLY A 54 -21.76 -2.22 -5.10
C GLY A 54 -21.89 -0.76 -5.55
N LEU A 55 -20.95 0.12 -5.16
CA LEU A 55 -20.93 1.52 -5.61
C LEU A 55 -20.85 1.68 -7.13
N LEU A 56 -20.26 0.71 -7.83
CA LEU A 56 -20.17 0.69 -9.30
C LEU A 56 -21.55 0.60 -9.96
N PHE A 57 -22.50 -0.02 -9.30
CA PHE A 57 -23.85 -0.29 -9.77
C PHE A 57 -24.91 0.67 -9.21
N ARG A 58 -24.48 1.72 -8.50
CA ARG A 58 -25.40 2.73 -7.96
C ARG A 58 -25.85 3.69 -9.05
N LYS A 59 -27.11 4.10 -8.96
CA LYS A 59 -27.64 5.20 -9.77
C LYS A 59 -26.84 6.46 -9.51
N ARG A 60 -26.77 7.31 -10.52
CA ARG A 60 -26.17 8.64 -10.40
C ARG A 60 -27.19 9.70 -10.78
N CYS A 61 -27.28 10.77 -9.99
CA CYS A 61 -28.07 11.92 -10.37
C CYS A 61 -27.42 12.66 -11.57
N PRO A 62 -28.11 13.60 -12.21
CA PRO A 62 -27.57 14.39 -13.35
C PRO A 62 -26.25 15.13 -13.01
N LYS A 63 -26.00 15.43 -11.73
CA LYS A 63 -24.75 16.04 -11.24
C LYS A 63 -23.60 15.01 -11.02
N GLY A 64 -23.85 13.71 -11.27
CA GLY A 64 -22.89 12.64 -11.11
C GLY A 64 -22.73 12.10 -9.69
N GLU A 65 -23.47 12.62 -8.71
CA GLU A 65 -23.48 12.11 -7.33
C GLU A 65 -24.21 10.76 -7.25
N LEU A 66 -23.76 9.91 -6.33
CA LEU A 66 -24.34 8.59 -6.11
C LEU A 66 -25.68 8.70 -5.37
N GLU A 67 -26.68 8.05 -5.89
CA GLU A 67 -27.97 7.84 -5.22
C GLU A 67 -27.96 6.54 -4.40
N ASP A 68 -28.92 6.39 -3.48
CA ASP A 68 -29.02 5.19 -2.64
C ASP A 68 -29.55 3.95 -3.39
N GLY A 69 -30.10 4.12 -4.61
CA GLY A 69 -30.66 3.05 -5.42
C GLY A 69 -29.64 2.38 -6.35
N PHE A 70 -29.87 1.12 -6.66
CA PHE A 70 -29.12 0.38 -7.68
C PHE A 70 -29.73 0.58 -9.08
N VAL A 71 -28.91 0.46 -10.11
CA VAL A 71 -29.37 0.41 -11.50
C VAL A 71 -30.24 -0.84 -11.67
N LYS A 72 -31.36 -0.70 -12.43
CA LYS A 72 -32.28 -1.82 -12.66
C LYS A 72 -31.54 -3.02 -13.31
N GLY A 73 -31.82 -4.20 -12.84
CA GLY A 73 -31.20 -5.43 -13.31
C GLY A 73 -29.84 -5.75 -12.63
N THR A 74 -29.40 -4.92 -11.67
CA THR A 74 -28.20 -5.25 -10.90
C THR A 74 -28.52 -6.34 -9.89
N THR A 75 -27.72 -7.39 -9.88
CA THR A 75 -27.86 -8.53 -8.97
C THR A 75 -26.81 -8.50 -7.85
N PHE A 76 -27.08 -9.24 -6.78
CA PHE A 76 -26.06 -9.43 -5.70
C PHE A 76 -24.83 -10.17 -6.23
N GLU A 77 -25.03 -11.10 -7.14
CA GLU A 77 -23.98 -11.87 -7.83
C GLU A 77 -23.03 -10.96 -8.63
N ASP A 78 -23.51 -9.86 -9.19
CA ASP A 78 -22.65 -8.90 -9.89
C ASP A 78 -21.67 -8.24 -8.93
N ILE A 79 -22.12 -7.90 -7.72
CA ILE A 79 -21.26 -7.35 -6.67
C ILE A 79 -20.20 -8.36 -6.27
N VAL A 80 -20.59 -9.63 -6.08
CA VAL A 80 -19.68 -10.71 -5.71
C VAL A 80 -18.66 -10.97 -6.83
N ARG A 81 -19.07 -10.95 -8.11
CA ARG A 81 -18.15 -11.11 -9.25
C ARG A 81 -17.05 -10.06 -9.26
N ILE A 82 -17.39 -8.79 -9.04
CA ILE A 82 -16.38 -7.72 -8.99
C ILE A 82 -15.48 -7.87 -7.74
N TYR A 83 -16.03 -8.26 -6.61
CA TYR A 83 -15.25 -8.56 -5.41
C TYR A 83 -14.24 -9.68 -5.65
N GLU A 84 -14.66 -10.79 -6.24
CA GLU A 84 -13.79 -11.93 -6.56
C GLU A 84 -12.75 -11.57 -7.63
N PHE A 85 -13.15 -10.83 -8.67
CA PHE A 85 -12.23 -10.30 -9.67
C PHE A 85 -11.12 -9.47 -9.01
N ASP A 86 -11.49 -8.50 -8.17
CA ASP A 86 -10.53 -7.64 -7.48
C ASP A 86 -9.63 -8.43 -6.50
N ARG A 87 -10.18 -9.49 -5.89
CA ARG A 87 -9.39 -10.42 -5.06
C ARG A 87 -8.31 -11.12 -5.88
N HIS A 88 -8.66 -11.67 -7.05
CA HIS A 88 -7.69 -12.32 -7.92
C HIS A 88 -6.66 -11.32 -8.47
N LEU A 89 -7.10 -10.11 -8.83
CA LEU A 89 -6.22 -9.03 -9.27
C LEU A 89 -5.18 -8.68 -8.19
N ARG A 90 -5.59 -8.57 -6.92
CA ARG A 90 -4.65 -8.33 -5.80
C ARG A 90 -3.60 -9.43 -5.67
N LEU A 91 -3.98 -10.70 -5.85
CA LEU A 91 -3.02 -11.82 -5.79
C LEU A 91 -2.00 -11.76 -6.91
N LEU A 92 -2.43 -11.48 -8.15
CA LEU A 92 -1.53 -11.30 -9.29
C LEU A 92 -0.58 -10.11 -9.09
N VAL A 93 -1.10 -9.01 -8.55
CA VAL A 93 -0.28 -7.84 -8.25
C VAL A 93 0.75 -8.16 -7.16
N LEU A 94 0.36 -8.88 -6.10
CA LEU A 94 1.29 -9.27 -5.03
C LEU A 94 2.41 -10.17 -5.54
N ASP A 95 2.13 -11.13 -6.43
CA ASP A 95 3.15 -11.98 -7.05
C ASP A 95 4.19 -11.15 -7.84
N ALA A 96 3.72 -10.19 -8.63
CA ALA A 96 4.61 -9.31 -9.40
C ALA A 96 5.43 -8.38 -8.48
N VAL A 97 4.78 -7.82 -7.46
CA VAL A 97 5.42 -6.89 -6.52
C VAL A 97 6.47 -7.57 -5.66
N GLU A 98 6.25 -8.83 -5.24
CA GLU A 98 7.23 -9.61 -4.47
C GLU A 98 8.57 -9.69 -5.23
N ARG A 99 8.52 -10.05 -6.51
CA ARG A 99 9.73 -10.14 -7.36
C ARG A 99 10.45 -8.81 -7.49
N PHE A 100 9.68 -7.74 -7.70
CA PHE A 100 10.23 -6.39 -7.75
C PHE A 100 10.88 -5.99 -6.42
N GLU A 101 10.20 -6.24 -5.30
CA GLU A 101 10.67 -5.92 -3.95
C GLU A 101 12.00 -6.61 -3.63
N VAL A 102 12.10 -7.91 -3.91
CA VAL A 102 13.33 -8.68 -3.68
C VAL A 102 14.47 -8.18 -4.58
N ALA A 103 14.22 -8.01 -5.88
CA ALA A 103 15.22 -7.53 -6.82
C ALA A 103 15.71 -6.12 -6.46
N PHE A 104 14.80 -5.23 -6.08
CA PHE A 104 15.12 -3.85 -5.69
C PHE A 104 16.00 -3.80 -4.45
N ARG A 105 15.61 -4.51 -3.35
CA ARG A 105 16.38 -4.54 -2.11
C ARG A 105 17.78 -5.11 -2.35
N THR A 106 17.88 -6.20 -3.10
CA THR A 106 19.14 -6.85 -3.42
C THR A 106 20.04 -5.93 -4.25
N CYS A 107 19.51 -5.32 -5.31
CA CYS A 107 20.26 -4.42 -6.17
C CYS A 107 20.79 -3.19 -5.39
N LEU A 108 19.93 -2.56 -4.58
CA LEU A 108 20.30 -1.42 -3.75
C LEU A 108 21.42 -1.78 -2.78
N ASN A 109 21.25 -2.85 -2.01
CA ASN A 109 22.23 -3.22 -0.99
C ASN A 109 23.55 -3.68 -1.61
N ASN A 110 23.55 -4.41 -2.72
CA ASN A 110 24.77 -4.80 -3.44
C ASN A 110 25.50 -3.57 -4.01
N THR A 111 24.78 -2.63 -4.60
CA THR A 111 25.37 -1.39 -5.12
C THR A 111 26.05 -0.58 -4.02
N MET A 112 25.35 -0.37 -2.92
CA MET A 112 25.88 0.44 -1.81
C MET A 112 27.00 -0.28 -1.07
N ALA A 113 26.83 -1.59 -0.81
CA ALA A 113 27.84 -2.35 -0.11
C ALA A 113 29.16 -2.49 -0.90
N SER A 114 29.08 -2.60 -2.22
CA SER A 114 30.29 -2.67 -3.07
C SER A 114 31.13 -1.39 -3.03
N LYS A 115 30.51 -0.25 -2.74
CA LYS A 115 31.16 1.06 -2.71
C LYS A 115 31.55 1.51 -1.31
N TYR A 116 30.68 1.28 -0.32
CA TYR A 116 30.80 1.84 1.02
C TYR A 116 30.91 0.77 2.12
N GLY A 117 30.89 -0.50 1.76
CA GLY A 117 30.97 -1.61 2.72
C GLY A 117 29.60 -2.05 3.27
N SER A 118 29.63 -3.12 4.05
CA SER A 118 28.45 -3.85 4.54
C SER A 118 27.52 -3.03 5.45
N HIS A 119 28.02 -1.97 6.05
CA HIS A 119 27.29 -1.12 6.98
C HIS A 119 27.11 0.31 6.45
N TRP A 120 27.07 0.48 5.13
CA TRP A 120 26.92 1.77 4.43
C TRP A 120 25.80 2.64 4.99
N PHE A 121 24.73 2.02 5.45
CA PHE A 121 23.51 2.69 5.94
C PHE A 121 23.74 3.45 7.26
N ILE A 122 24.84 3.21 7.98
CA ILE A 122 25.20 3.94 9.20
C ILE A 122 25.77 5.32 8.87
N ASP A 123 26.43 5.46 7.73
CA ASP A 123 27.05 6.72 7.31
C ASP A 123 26.00 7.81 7.06
N ARG A 124 25.98 8.81 7.93
CA ARG A 124 25.01 9.91 7.87
C ARG A 124 25.18 10.78 6.63
N GLU A 125 26.35 10.87 6.06
CA GLU A 125 26.65 11.72 4.90
C GLU A 125 25.98 11.22 3.61
N LEU A 126 25.60 9.95 3.57
CA LEU A 126 24.89 9.36 2.43
C LEU A 126 23.41 9.78 2.35
N TRP A 127 22.87 10.41 3.39
CA TRP A 127 21.45 10.68 3.53
C TRP A 127 21.11 12.16 3.44
N SER A 128 20.04 12.47 2.71
CA SER A 128 19.53 13.83 2.53
C SER A 128 18.80 14.34 3.77
N ASP A 129 19.00 15.62 4.10
CA ASP A 129 18.27 16.36 5.12
C ASP A 129 16.96 16.99 4.62
N LYS A 130 16.47 16.56 3.46
CA LYS A 130 15.28 17.13 2.85
C LYS A 130 14.07 17.02 3.78
N LEU A 131 13.44 18.16 4.02
CA LEU A 131 12.23 18.27 4.83
C LEU A 131 10.97 18.25 3.95
N ASP A 132 9.90 17.73 4.51
CA ASP A 132 8.56 17.88 3.95
C ASP A 132 8.09 19.32 4.13
N GLU A 133 7.75 19.99 3.03
CA GLU A 133 7.38 21.41 3.03
C GLU A 133 6.12 21.71 3.84
N LYS A 134 5.23 20.74 4.02
CA LYS A 134 3.97 20.92 4.74
C LYS A 134 4.10 20.69 6.23
N SER A 135 4.83 19.65 6.62
CA SER A 135 4.96 19.24 8.02
C SER A 135 6.22 19.75 8.70
N GLY A 136 7.23 20.20 7.92
CA GLY A 136 8.55 20.59 8.42
C GLY A 136 9.38 19.41 8.96
N LYS A 137 8.89 18.18 8.83
CA LYS A 137 9.60 16.97 9.29
C LYS A 137 10.51 16.42 8.19
N PRO A 138 11.61 15.74 8.55
CA PRO A 138 12.42 15.05 7.54
C PRO A 138 11.61 14.00 6.79
N TYR A 139 11.77 13.92 5.47
CA TYR A 139 11.20 12.83 4.66
C TYR A 139 11.74 11.47 5.07
N PHE A 140 12.94 11.43 5.62
CA PHE A 140 13.60 10.25 6.13
C PHE A 140 14.40 10.63 7.36
N ASP A 141 14.00 10.10 8.49
CA ASP A 141 14.73 10.26 9.74
C ASP A 141 15.74 9.11 9.87
N HIS A 142 17.02 9.43 9.74
CA HIS A 142 18.09 8.45 9.80
C HIS A 142 18.20 7.79 11.18
N ALA A 143 17.94 8.55 12.26
CA ALA A 143 17.95 7.99 13.61
C ALA A 143 16.77 7.02 13.81
N GLU A 144 15.57 7.38 13.35
CA GLU A 144 14.40 6.49 13.36
C GLU A 144 14.64 5.21 12.52
N PHE A 145 15.34 5.35 11.38
CA PHE A 145 15.73 4.21 10.55
C PHE A 145 16.65 3.25 11.33
N LEU A 146 17.70 3.77 11.98
CA LEU A 146 18.62 2.96 12.77
C LEU A 146 17.93 2.33 14.00
N ASP A 147 17.03 3.05 14.65
CA ASP A 147 16.17 2.49 15.70
C ASP A 147 15.30 1.34 15.18
N GLY A 148 14.78 1.48 13.97
CA GLY A 148 14.02 0.42 13.28
C GLY A 148 14.84 -0.84 13.08
N VAL A 149 16.12 -0.70 12.71
CA VAL A 149 17.06 -1.81 12.60
C VAL A 149 17.26 -2.52 13.95
N ASN A 150 17.34 -1.74 15.03
CA ASN A 150 17.53 -2.26 16.38
C ASN A 150 16.29 -2.95 16.97
N LYS A 151 15.09 -2.69 16.44
CA LYS A 151 13.84 -3.29 16.95
C LYS A 151 13.72 -4.77 16.61
N ASP A 152 14.29 -5.24 15.49
CA ASP A 152 14.26 -6.67 15.16
C ASP A 152 15.26 -7.44 16.01
N LYS A 153 14.75 -8.05 17.09
CA LYS A 153 15.51 -8.90 18.00
C LYS A 153 15.12 -10.39 17.91
N GLN A 154 14.16 -10.75 17.04
CA GLN A 154 13.56 -12.07 17.06
C GLN A 154 14.00 -12.96 15.88
N THR A 155 14.32 -12.35 14.74
CA THR A 155 14.76 -13.11 13.56
C THR A 155 16.00 -13.94 13.89
N PRO A 156 16.00 -15.27 13.61
CA PRO A 156 17.05 -16.17 14.06
C PRO A 156 18.47 -15.76 13.65
N PHE A 157 18.67 -15.31 12.41
CA PHE A 157 19.99 -14.89 11.94
C PHE A 157 20.43 -13.55 12.55
N ILE A 158 19.51 -12.62 12.88
CA ILE A 158 19.81 -11.38 13.61
C ILE A 158 20.22 -11.71 15.05
N LYS A 159 19.50 -12.62 15.72
CA LYS A 159 19.91 -13.12 17.05
C LYS A 159 21.31 -13.72 17.04
N LYS A 160 21.59 -14.56 16.03
CA LYS A 160 22.91 -15.17 15.89
C LYS A 160 24.00 -14.12 15.67
N TYR A 161 23.75 -13.12 14.80
CA TYR A 161 24.68 -12.03 14.57
C TYR A 161 25.03 -11.32 15.90
N ARG A 162 24.01 -10.86 16.63
CA ARG A 162 24.17 -10.13 17.90
C ARG A 162 24.81 -10.96 19.03
N ALA A 163 24.68 -12.27 18.98
CA ALA A 163 25.32 -13.16 19.92
C ALA A 163 26.82 -13.46 19.58
N THR A 164 27.20 -13.16 18.32
CA THR A 164 28.56 -13.49 17.81
C THR A 164 29.41 -12.24 17.66
N TYR A 165 28.81 -11.10 17.33
CA TYR A 165 29.50 -9.85 17.01
C TYR A 165 28.95 -8.71 17.87
N ASP A 166 29.84 -7.94 18.46
CA ASP A 166 29.55 -6.72 19.22
C ASP A 166 29.97 -5.44 18.46
N ASP A 167 30.85 -5.57 17.47
CA ASP A 167 31.31 -4.48 16.61
C ASP A 167 31.41 -4.94 15.16
N PRO A 168 30.67 -4.33 14.23
CA PRO A 168 29.66 -3.29 14.44
C PRO A 168 28.38 -3.80 15.14
N GLU A 169 27.73 -2.94 15.92
CA GLU A 169 26.46 -3.24 16.63
C GLU A 169 25.33 -3.65 15.67
N PHE A 170 25.29 -3.04 14.49
CA PHE A 170 24.24 -3.27 13.48
C PHE A 170 24.58 -4.48 12.61
N PRO A 171 23.59 -5.32 12.28
CA PRO A 171 23.77 -6.37 11.28
C PRO A 171 24.08 -5.79 9.89
N PRO A 172 24.82 -6.52 9.02
CA PRO A 172 25.15 -6.04 7.69
C PRO A 172 23.90 -5.86 6.81
N CYS A 173 23.97 -4.99 5.82
CA CYS A 173 22.84 -4.56 4.99
C CYS A 173 22.09 -5.70 4.29
N TRP A 174 22.76 -6.79 3.92
CA TRP A 174 22.08 -7.96 3.34
C TRP A 174 21.20 -8.73 4.33
N MET A 175 21.49 -8.68 5.65
CA MET A 175 20.58 -9.19 6.67
C MET A 175 19.39 -8.24 6.85
N LEU A 176 19.62 -6.93 6.82
CA LEU A 176 18.56 -5.93 6.92
C LEU A 176 17.62 -5.96 5.70
N ALA A 177 18.15 -6.31 4.53
CA ALA A 177 17.33 -6.50 3.34
C ALA A 177 16.21 -7.53 3.53
N GLU A 178 16.43 -8.54 4.40
CA GLU A 178 15.46 -9.58 4.68
C GLU A 178 14.46 -9.23 5.79
N THR A 179 14.77 -8.26 6.64
CA THR A 179 13.95 -7.95 7.83
C THR A 179 13.18 -6.65 7.71
N MET A 180 13.70 -5.69 6.96
CA MET A 180 13.07 -4.39 6.82
C MET A 180 12.05 -4.35 5.67
N THR A 181 11.00 -3.54 5.86
CA THR A 181 9.92 -3.44 4.88
C THR A 181 10.38 -2.81 3.56
N PHE A 182 9.69 -3.16 2.47
CA PHE A 182 9.93 -2.53 1.17
C PHE A 182 9.76 -1.01 1.21
N GLY A 183 8.76 -0.51 1.96
CA GLY A 183 8.54 0.93 2.13
C GLY A 183 9.72 1.64 2.77
N THR A 184 10.42 0.99 3.70
CA THR A 184 11.65 1.52 4.30
C THR A 184 12.76 1.65 3.25
N TRP A 185 13.00 0.59 2.47
CA TRP A 185 14.03 0.61 1.42
C TRP A 185 13.69 1.57 0.28
N SER A 186 12.43 1.68 -0.11
CA SER A 186 11.98 2.66 -1.13
C SER A 186 12.25 4.09 -0.68
N ARG A 187 11.94 4.43 0.58
CA ARG A 187 12.26 5.75 1.15
C ARG A 187 13.75 5.97 1.25
N ALA A 188 14.49 4.98 1.75
CA ALA A 188 15.95 5.03 1.85
C ALA A 188 16.59 5.36 0.49
N TYR A 189 16.24 4.63 -0.56
CA TYR A 189 16.71 4.90 -1.92
C TYR A 189 16.40 6.33 -2.37
N GLY A 190 15.18 6.81 -2.14
CA GLY A 190 14.78 8.18 -2.48
C GLY A 190 15.63 9.24 -1.80
N MET A 191 16.11 8.96 -0.61
CA MET A 191 16.83 9.91 0.26
C MET A 191 18.35 9.82 0.21
N LEU A 192 18.92 8.91 -0.56
CA LEU A 192 20.35 8.96 -0.87
C LEU A 192 20.68 10.32 -1.52
N VAL A 193 21.76 10.96 -1.07
CA VAL A 193 22.18 12.30 -1.59
C VAL A 193 22.63 12.20 -3.03
N ASN A 194 23.50 11.24 -3.33
CA ASN A 194 24.18 11.15 -4.61
C ASN A 194 23.37 10.34 -5.64
N ASN A 195 23.01 10.98 -6.76
CA ASN A 195 22.33 10.29 -7.86
C ASN A 195 23.21 9.23 -8.55
N GLN A 196 24.53 9.31 -8.45
CA GLN A 196 25.43 8.28 -8.98
C GLN A 196 25.30 6.97 -8.21
N ASP A 197 24.93 7.00 -6.93
CA ASP A 197 24.67 5.82 -6.12
C ASP A 197 23.29 5.21 -6.43
N LYS A 198 22.35 6.04 -6.84
CA LYS A 198 21.01 5.62 -7.28
C LYS A 198 21.00 5.02 -8.67
N LYS A 199 21.90 5.53 -9.55
CA LYS A 199 21.88 5.19 -10.98
C LYS A 199 22.02 3.70 -11.28
N PRO A 200 22.94 2.92 -10.68
CA PRO A 200 23.03 1.49 -10.97
C PRO A 200 21.74 0.73 -10.66
N VAL A 201 21.03 1.15 -9.59
CA VAL A 201 19.73 0.56 -9.23
C VAL A 201 18.67 0.90 -10.28
N SER A 202 18.56 2.17 -10.68
CA SER A 202 17.57 2.57 -11.70
C SER A 202 17.86 1.95 -13.07
N ASP A 203 19.13 1.84 -13.46
CA ASP A 203 19.56 1.23 -14.73
C ASP A 203 19.19 -0.27 -14.79
N ALA A 204 19.29 -1.00 -13.65
CA ALA A 204 18.89 -2.41 -13.58
C ALA A 204 17.40 -2.64 -13.87
N PHE A 205 16.57 -1.62 -13.71
CA PHE A 205 15.14 -1.64 -14.02
C PHE A 205 14.79 -0.83 -15.29
N HIS A 206 15.79 -0.38 -16.06
CA HIS A 206 15.63 0.42 -17.26
C HIS A 206 14.85 1.73 -17.05
N LEU A 207 15.01 2.34 -15.86
CA LEU A 207 14.36 3.58 -15.45
C LEU A 207 15.40 4.69 -15.20
N SER A 208 14.98 5.94 -15.31
CA SER A 208 15.74 7.06 -14.74
C SER A 208 15.66 7.05 -13.21
N VAL A 209 16.59 7.71 -12.53
CA VAL A 209 16.58 7.83 -11.06
C VAL A 209 15.26 8.41 -10.55
N GLY A 210 14.74 9.46 -11.21
CA GLY A 210 13.49 10.10 -10.81
C GLY A 210 12.26 9.20 -10.99
N GLU A 211 12.23 8.42 -12.07
CA GLU A 211 11.20 7.40 -12.29
C GLU A 211 11.30 6.31 -11.24
N MET A 212 12.50 5.78 -10.99
CA MET A 212 12.69 4.71 -10.00
C MET A 212 12.24 5.11 -8.59
N VAL A 213 12.55 6.33 -8.15
CA VAL A 213 12.04 6.87 -6.86
C VAL A 213 10.51 6.89 -6.86
N SER A 214 9.88 7.41 -7.92
CA SER A 214 8.43 7.52 -8.02
C SER A 214 7.76 6.14 -8.12
N TRP A 215 8.30 5.24 -8.94
CA TRP A 215 7.76 3.89 -9.12
C TRP A 215 7.86 3.06 -7.85
N SER A 216 9.01 3.07 -7.16
CA SER A 216 9.17 2.29 -5.93
C SER A 216 8.18 2.74 -4.84
N GLN A 217 7.90 4.04 -4.72
CA GLN A 217 6.88 4.57 -3.81
C GLN A 217 5.47 4.12 -4.20
N THR A 218 5.12 4.26 -5.49
CA THR A 218 3.80 3.85 -5.99
C THR A 218 3.57 2.35 -5.85
N ILE A 219 4.59 1.53 -6.13
CA ILE A 219 4.53 0.06 -5.96
C ILE A 219 4.36 -0.30 -4.47
N ASN A 220 5.04 0.42 -3.57
CA ASN A 220 4.84 0.22 -2.13
C ASN A 220 3.39 0.52 -1.69
N ASP A 221 2.80 1.61 -2.18
CA ASP A 221 1.41 1.95 -1.88
C ASP A 221 0.44 0.89 -2.43
N LEU A 222 0.66 0.43 -3.65
CA LEU A 222 -0.13 -0.63 -4.26
C LEU A 222 0.02 -1.95 -3.49
N ARG A 223 1.25 -2.34 -3.13
CA ARG A 223 1.54 -3.50 -2.30
C ARG A 223 0.77 -3.46 -0.98
N ASN A 224 0.81 -2.32 -0.30
CA ASN A 224 0.12 -2.15 0.98
C ASN A 224 -1.40 -2.24 0.82
N LYS A 225 -1.98 -1.65 -0.22
CA LYS A 225 -3.41 -1.83 -0.54
C LYS A 225 -3.76 -3.31 -0.75
N CYS A 226 -2.95 -4.04 -1.51
CA CYS A 226 -3.18 -5.47 -1.73
C CYS A 226 -3.05 -6.30 -0.44
N ALA A 227 -2.00 -6.07 0.36
CA ALA A 227 -1.75 -6.78 1.61
C ALA A 227 -2.83 -6.53 2.67
N HIS A 228 -3.38 -5.31 2.70
CA HIS A 228 -4.50 -4.94 3.58
C HIS A 228 -5.88 -5.23 2.96
N GLN A 229 -5.95 -6.01 1.88
CA GLN A 229 -7.17 -6.40 1.18
C GLN A 229 -8.06 -5.20 0.79
N SER A 230 -7.48 -4.04 0.57
CA SER A 230 -8.19 -2.87 0.05
C SER A 230 -8.55 -3.09 -1.42
N ARG A 231 -9.65 -2.46 -1.87
CA ARG A 231 -10.04 -2.48 -3.28
C ARG A 231 -8.96 -1.78 -4.13
N ILE A 232 -8.51 -2.45 -5.19
CA ILE A 232 -7.57 -1.87 -6.17
C ILE A 232 -8.22 -1.62 -7.53
N TRP A 233 -9.22 -2.41 -7.92
CA TRP A 233 -10.00 -2.20 -9.12
C TRP A 233 -10.83 -0.92 -9.00
N ASP A 234 -10.75 -0.07 -10.03
CA ASP A 234 -11.44 1.25 -10.06
C ASP A 234 -11.19 2.10 -8.78
N ALA A 235 -10.01 1.93 -8.19
CA ALA A 235 -9.60 2.72 -7.03
C ALA A 235 -8.91 4.00 -7.48
N ARG A 236 -9.19 5.10 -6.77
CA ARG A 236 -8.42 6.34 -6.94
C ARG A 236 -7.08 6.21 -6.21
N TYR A 237 -6.01 6.51 -6.92
CA TYR A 237 -4.66 6.59 -6.36
C TYR A 237 -4.30 8.06 -6.17
N VAL A 238 -3.76 8.40 -5.00
CA VAL A 238 -3.37 9.79 -4.66
C VAL A 238 -2.12 10.19 -5.45
N SER A 239 -1.23 9.24 -5.69
CA SER A 239 -0.03 9.44 -6.50
C SER A 239 0.07 8.36 -7.57
N GLY A 240 0.50 8.73 -8.75
CA GLY A 240 0.84 7.80 -9.82
C GLY A 240 2.34 7.87 -10.11
N PRO A 241 2.93 6.83 -10.74
CA PRO A 241 4.34 6.84 -11.12
C PRO A 241 4.59 7.94 -12.16
N ARG A 242 5.73 8.60 -12.06
CA ARG A 242 6.17 9.56 -13.11
C ARG A 242 6.28 8.83 -14.43
N LYS A 243 5.69 9.40 -15.46
CA LYS A 243 5.86 8.94 -16.85
C LYS A 243 7.06 9.67 -17.47
N LYS A 244 7.80 8.96 -18.33
CA LYS A 244 8.76 9.61 -19.22
C LYS A 244 8.01 10.67 -20.03
N GLY A 245 8.42 11.93 -19.95
CA GLY A 245 7.93 12.95 -20.89
C GLY A 245 8.37 12.55 -22.29
N TYR A 246 7.41 12.36 -23.18
CA TYR A 246 7.66 12.30 -24.61
C TYR A 246 7.86 13.71 -25.14
#